data_e629f1ad9a4fccc36b73e2dcf31e77e6
#
_entry.id   e629f1ad9a4fccc36b73e2dcf31e77e6
#
_cell.length_a   1.000
_cell.length_b   1.000
_cell.length_c   1.000
_cell.angle_alpha   90.00
_cell.angle_beta   90.00
_cell.angle_gamma   90.00
#
_symmetry.space_group_name_H-M   'P 1'
#
loop_
_entity.id
_entity.type
_entity.pdbx_description
1 polymer ?
#
loop_
_entity_poly.entity_id
_entity_poly.type
_entity_poly.pdbx_seq_one_letter_code
_entity_poly.pdbx_strand_id
1 'polypeptide(L)'
;MTSTKKIIAAPTALLTKLRPKPKAPAKPPAGTESDANAFKAAGAILAVPALPTLVAPDAIEDAFNVSHSGSWLDPAGFTQISDVQHFSNVVGTDCFTLIALCACYVLSDAAENTRLDSATYQRLALALALYGGSTVAGVALAVAVGAVDPSLTPSPSIGALVGTAAAFIPAMAASTAAINAYGGGFGGAIDRAKDDFAAVTNLGERSEEGGYLEFYYKLSFWASMIVGGAFAFSPLSPLAIVNEYTPSSQIIQRAFGLGTVFMLAPAQFVLLDAASRGRLGGGTFKKLNLSIAAAIAGIDAMTIYTFGAAQMLNPDADALAEASGGVYNYVGALAVSFSIFGVYLYQGIFAKK
;
A
#
# COMPACT_ATOMS: atom_id res chain seq x y z
N MET A 1 -83.99 -17.74 1.31
CA MET A 1 -83.54 -18.55 2.49
C MET A 1 -82.34 -19.36 2.09
N THR A 2 -81.21 -19.01 2.59
CA THR A 2 -80.16 -19.91 3.15
C THR A 2 -78.92 -19.05 3.46
N SER A 3 -78.83 -18.70 4.73
CA SER A 3 -77.68 -18.03 5.32
C SER A 3 -76.56 -19.07 5.52
N THR A 4 -75.43 -18.88 4.90
CA THR A 4 -74.25 -19.70 5.13
C THR A 4 -73.27 -18.94 6.04
N LYS A 5 -73.12 -19.44 7.23
CA LYS A 5 -72.18 -18.97 8.27
C LYS A 5 -70.76 -18.96 7.73
N LYS A 6 -70.14 -17.78 7.62
CA LYS A 6 -68.66 -17.63 7.57
C LYS A 6 -68.10 -17.93 8.95
N ILE A 7 -67.49 -19.13 9.07
CA ILE A 7 -66.68 -19.50 10.21
C ILE A 7 -65.39 -18.65 10.16
N ILE A 8 -65.25 -17.81 11.18
CA ILE A 8 -64.08 -16.98 11.41
C ILE A 8 -62.90 -17.91 11.78
N ALA A 9 -62.04 -18.19 10.84
CA ALA A 9 -60.72 -18.74 11.12
C ALA A 9 -59.90 -17.66 11.79
N ALA A 10 -59.88 -17.62 13.08
CA ALA A 10 -59.11 -16.70 13.90
C ALA A 10 -57.64 -17.12 14.00
N PRO A 11 -56.80 -16.23 14.41
CA PRO A 11 -55.48 -15.89 13.89
C PRO A 11 -54.39 -16.66 14.55
N THR A 12 -54.09 -17.86 14.09
CA THR A 12 -52.88 -18.61 14.48
C THR A 12 -51.62 -17.96 13.88
N ALA A 13 -51.75 -17.14 12.86
CA ALA A 13 -50.65 -16.43 12.21
C ALA A 13 -50.11 -15.21 13.00
N LEU A 14 -50.91 -14.69 13.98
CA LEU A 14 -50.47 -13.55 14.76
C LEU A 14 -49.55 -13.93 15.94
N LEU A 15 -49.71 -15.14 16.48
CA LEU A 15 -48.93 -15.63 17.63
C LEU A 15 -47.50 -16.06 17.22
N THR A 16 -47.28 -16.43 15.95
CA THR A 16 -45.93 -16.76 15.45
C THR A 16 -45.05 -15.53 15.24
N LYS A 17 -45.61 -14.32 15.12
CA LYS A 17 -44.84 -13.07 15.02
C LYS A 17 -44.33 -12.54 16.35
N LEU A 18 -44.82 -13.04 17.46
CA LEU A 18 -44.44 -12.58 18.83
C LEU A 18 -43.39 -13.45 19.52
N ARG A 19 -42.94 -14.54 18.90
CA ARG A 19 -41.78 -15.25 19.44
C ARG A 19 -40.52 -14.39 19.13
N PRO A 20 -39.80 -13.90 20.16
CA PRO A 20 -38.53 -13.25 19.90
C PRO A 20 -37.66 -14.28 19.18
N LYS A 21 -37.13 -13.91 17.99
CA LYS A 21 -36.14 -14.74 17.32
C LYS A 21 -35.06 -15.06 18.33
N PRO A 22 -34.67 -16.36 18.47
CA PRO A 22 -33.55 -16.72 19.33
C PRO A 22 -32.38 -15.78 18.95
N LYS A 23 -31.84 -15.03 19.92
CA LYS A 23 -30.63 -14.25 19.68
C LYS A 23 -29.60 -15.25 19.19
N ALA A 24 -29.11 -15.04 17.95
CA ALA A 24 -27.95 -15.77 17.47
C ALA A 24 -26.86 -15.71 18.56
N PRO A 25 -26.17 -16.83 18.82
CA PRO A 25 -25.08 -16.82 19.78
C PRO A 25 -24.16 -15.64 19.47
N ALA A 26 -23.81 -14.87 20.50
CA ALA A 26 -22.94 -13.72 20.34
C ALA A 26 -21.66 -14.18 19.65
N LYS A 27 -21.34 -13.58 18.48
CA LYS A 27 -20.10 -13.86 17.77
C LYS A 27 -18.94 -13.57 18.74
N PRO A 28 -17.94 -14.44 18.85
CA PRO A 28 -16.78 -14.18 19.68
C PRO A 28 -16.13 -12.83 19.25
N PRO A 29 -15.58 -12.06 20.20
CA PRO A 29 -14.94 -10.79 19.88
C PRO A 29 -13.82 -10.97 18.86
N ALA A 30 -13.80 -10.15 17.83
CA ALA A 30 -12.83 -10.22 16.74
C ALA A 30 -11.63 -9.30 17.01
N GLY A 31 -10.72 -9.76 17.82
CA GLY A 31 -9.51 -9.05 18.24
C GLY A 31 -9.30 -9.18 19.73
N THR A 32 -8.04 -9.23 20.11
CA THR A 32 -7.59 -9.33 21.50
C THR A 32 -6.52 -8.26 21.77
N GLU A 33 -6.21 -8.02 23.03
CA GLU A 33 -5.09 -7.16 23.43
C GLU A 33 -3.75 -7.73 22.91
N SER A 34 -3.62 -9.04 22.83
CA SER A 34 -2.45 -9.69 22.24
C SER A 34 -2.30 -9.35 20.76
N ASP A 35 -3.40 -9.35 19.97
CA ASP A 35 -3.37 -8.96 18.57
C ASP A 35 -3.00 -7.48 18.42
N ALA A 36 -3.58 -6.62 19.26
CA ALA A 36 -3.24 -5.19 19.27
C ALA A 36 -1.76 -4.96 19.54
N ASN A 37 -1.21 -5.63 20.53
CA ASN A 37 0.22 -5.53 20.88
C ASN A 37 1.12 -6.09 19.76
N ALA A 38 0.71 -7.17 19.10
CA ALA A 38 1.44 -7.71 17.96
C ALA A 38 1.53 -6.70 16.80
N PHE A 39 0.44 -6.02 16.46
CA PHE A 39 0.46 -4.97 15.44
C PHE A 39 1.24 -3.72 15.87
N LYS A 40 1.18 -3.31 17.14
CA LYS A 40 2.01 -2.20 17.66
C LYS A 40 3.49 -2.52 17.55
N ALA A 41 3.89 -3.71 17.99
CA ALA A 41 5.27 -4.16 17.90
C ALA A 41 5.75 -4.25 16.45
N ALA A 42 4.92 -4.80 15.55
CA ALA A 42 5.20 -4.87 14.14
C ALA A 42 5.42 -3.48 13.52
N GLY A 43 4.53 -2.52 13.83
CA GLY A 43 4.69 -1.14 13.38
C GLY A 43 5.95 -0.48 13.92
N ALA A 44 6.28 -0.67 15.19
CA ALA A 44 7.51 -0.14 15.77
C ALA A 44 8.77 -0.71 15.10
N ILE A 45 8.77 -2.01 14.78
CA ILE A 45 9.88 -2.67 14.09
C ILE A 45 10.01 -2.16 12.64
N LEU A 46 8.90 -1.98 11.93
CA LEU A 46 8.91 -1.40 10.58
C LEU A 46 9.41 0.05 10.56
N ALA A 47 9.19 0.81 11.61
CA ALA A 47 9.66 2.19 11.71
C ALA A 47 11.19 2.29 11.79
N VAL A 48 11.86 1.26 12.30
CA VAL A 48 13.32 1.27 12.49
C VAL A 48 14.09 1.44 11.16
N PRO A 49 13.82 0.65 10.10
CA PRO A 49 14.48 0.90 8.81
C PRO A 49 13.85 2.09 8.05
N ALA A 50 12.54 2.23 8.05
CA ALA A 50 11.84 3.17 7.17
C ALA A 50 12.07 4.65 7.51
N LEU A 51 11.95 5.02 8.79
CA LEU A 51 12.08 6.44 9.17
C LEU A 51 13.51 6.98 8.96
N PRO A 52 14.57 6.29 9.36
CA PRO A 52 15.92 6.73 9.06
C PRO A 52 16.20 6.84 7.56
N THR A 53 15.76 5.88 6.74
CA THR A 53 15.96 5.94 5.28
C THR A 53 15.27 7.15 4.65
N LEU A 54 14.11 7.56 5.17
CA LEU A 54 13.40 8.74 4.67
C LEU A 54 14.01 10.08 5.14
N VAL A 55 14.62 10.10 6.33
CA VAL A 55 15.14 11.34 6.96
C VAL A 55 16.62 11.54 6.69
N ALA A 56 17.39 10.48 6.75
CA ALA A 56 18.84 10.47 6.61
C ALA A 56 19.29 9.17 5.93
N PRO A 57 18.99 8.99 4.63
CA PRO A 57 19.34 7.78 3.90
C PRO A 57 20.82 7.46 3.99
N ASP A 58 21.69 8.48 3.91
CA ASP A 58 23.15 8.32 3.97
C ASP A 58 23.61 7.64 5.26
N ALA A 59 23.02 7.98 6.41
CA ALA A 59 23.40 7.39 7.70
C ALA A 59 23.07 5.88 7.77
N ILE A 60 22.03 5.45 7.09
CA ILE A 60 21.67 4.03 6.99
C ILE A 60 22.63 3.32 6.05
N GLU A 61 22.93 3.93 4.94
CA GLU A 61 23.81 3.39 3.92
C GLU A 61 25.23 3.24 4.44
N ASP A 62 25.73 4.23 5.16
CA ASP A 62 27.00 4.16 5.90
C ASP A 62 26.99 3.03 6.96
N ALA A 63 25.90 2.90 7.71
CA ALA A 63 25.77 1.87 8.75
C ALA A 63 25.76 0.44 8.16
N PHE A 64 25.27 0.28 6.92
CA PHE A 64 25.24 -0.99 6.22
C PHE A 64 26.41 -1.17 5.22
N ASN A 65 27.38 -0.26 5.23
CA ASN A 65 28.55 -0.29 4.38
C ASN A 65 28.22 -0.31 2.88
N VAL A 66 27.18 0.45 2.51
CA VAL A 66 26.79 0.68 1.12
C VAL A 66 27.56 1.90 0.64
N SER A 67 28.43 1.72 -0.35
CA SER A 67 29.15 2.86 -0.90
C SER A 67 28.24 3.66 -1.80
N HIS A 68 27.81 4.83 -1.34
CA HIS A 68 27.19 5.84 -2.18
C HIS A 68 28.15 6.94 -2.51
N SER A 69 28.03 7.40 -3.72
CA SER A 69 28.71 8.58 -4.20
C SER A 69 27.86 9.87 -4.07
N GLY A 70 26.66 9.81 -3.52
CA GLY A 70 25.81 10.97 -3.38
C GLY A 70 24.74 10.82 -2.30
N SER A 71 24.15 11.92 -1.87
CA SER A 71 23.18 11.98 -0.80
C SER A 71 22.05 12.99 -1.08
N TRP A 72 21.00 13.00 -0.24
CA TRP A 72 19.99 14.06 -0.24
C TRP A 72 20.58 15.46 -0.08
N LEU A 73 21.68 15.56 0.67
CA LEU A 73 22.33 16.83 1.00
C LEU A 73 23.42 17.20 -0.01
N ASP A 74 23.95 16.22 -0.73
CA ASP A 74 24.98 16.42 -1.73
C ASP A 74 24.72 15.62 -3.01
N PRO A 75 23.82 16.08 -3.88
CA PRO A 75 23.56 15.42 -5.16
C PRO A 75 24.78 15.41 -6.09
N ALA A 76 25.76 16.31 -5.89
CA ALA A 76 26.99 16.31 -6.68
C ALA A 76 27.93 15.13 -6.35
N GLY A 77 27.68 14.40 -5.26
CA GLY A 77 28.37 13.15 -4.93
C GLY A 77 28.01 11.97 -5.83
N PHE A 78 26.86 11.99 -6.52
CA PHE A 78 26.56 10.93 -7.50
C PHE A 78 27.49 11.02 -8.70
N THR A 79 28.02 9.91 -9.12
CA THR A 79 28.95 9.83 -10.26
C THR A 79 28.29 9.35 -11.54
N GLN A 80 27.14 8.67 -11.41
CA GLN A 80 26.40 8.09 -12.53
C GLN A 80 24.89 8.27 -12.34
N ILE A 81 24.16 8.39 -13.45
CA ILE A 81 22.71 8.51 -13.44
C ILE A 81 22.06 7.24 -12.88
N SER A 82 22.67 6.05 -13.08
CA SER A 82 22.22 4.79 -12.50
C SER A 82 22.16 4.80 -10.98
N ASP A 83 23.09 5.49 -10.32
CA ASP A 83 23.13 5.60 -8.86
C ASP A 83 21.97 6.45 -8.34
N VAL A 84 21.70 7.58 -9.03
CA VAL A 84 20.54 8.44 -8.74
C VAL A 84 19.23 7.67 -8.87
N GLN A 85 19.09 6.87 -9.93
CA GLN A 85 17.90 6.05 -10.15
C GLN A 85 17.75 4.96 -9.09
N HIS A 86 18.86 4.32 -8.71
CA HIS A 86 18.88 3.31 -7.66
C HIS A 86 18.42 3.90 -6.32
N PHE A 87 19.02 5.00 -5.91
CA PHE A 87 18.65 5.75 -4.69
C PHE A 87 17.18 6.15 -4.69
N SER A 88 16.68 6.69 -5.80
CA SER A 88 15.29 7.06 -5.98
C SER A 88 14.34 5.87 -5.77
N ASN A 89 14.66 4.72 -6.33
CA ASN A 89 13.84 3.51 -6.18
C ASN A 89 13.86 2.97 -4.74
N VAL A 90 14.98 3.06 -4.03
CA VAL A 90 15.09 2.67 -2.61
C VAL A 90 14.15 3.52 -1.76
N VAL A 91 14.31 4.84 -1.82
CA VAL A 91 13.49 5.76 -1.02
C VAL A 91 12.01 5.70 -1.44
N GLY A 92 11.72 5.57 -2.73
CA GLY A 92 10.36 5.37 -3.22
C GLY A 92 9.71 4.10 -2.67
N THR A 93 10.48 3.01 -2.55
CA THR A 93 10.01 1.76 -1.93
C THR A 93 9.69 1.98 -0.45
N ASP A 94 10.54 2.72 0.28
CA ASP A 94 10.33 3.01 1.69
C ASP A 94 9.12 3.93 1.95
N CYS A 95 8.73 4.75 0.98
CA CYS A 95 7.49 5.54 1.08
C CYS A 95 6.25 4.65 1.27
N PHE A 96 6.21 3.45 0.68
CA PHE A 96 5.10 2.51 0.91
C PHE A 96 5.10 1.93 2.33
N THR A 97 6.26 1.91 2.99
CA THR A 97 6.36 1.48 4.40
C THR A 97 5.61 2.43 5.33
N LEU A 98 5.45 3.71 4.97
CA LEU A 98 4.58 4.64 5.73
C LEU A 98 3.12 4.19 5.73
N ILE A 99 2.64 3.65 4.60
CA ILE A 99 1.29 3.10 4.50
C ILE A 99 1.19 1.81 5.33
N ALA A 100 2.22 0.97 5.29
CA ALA A 100 2.29 -0.26 6.10
C ALA A 100 2.32 0.04 7.61
N LEU A 101 3.09 1.06 8.04
CA LEU A 101 3.09 1.56 9.43
C LEU A 101 1.69 2.03 9.86
N CYS A 102 1.03 2.83 9.01
CA CYS A 102 -0.33 3.28 9.25
C CYS A 102 -1.31 2.09 9.35
N ALA A 103 -1.17 1.09 8.47
CA ALA A 103 -1.98 -0.12 8.50
C ALA A 103 -1.78 -0.91 9.80
N CYS A 104 -0.55 -1.09 10.29
CA CYS A 104 -0.28 -1.70 11.60
C CYS A 104 -0.99 -0.96 12.73
N TYR A 105 -0.89 0.37 12.75
CA TYR A 105 -1.56 1.20 13.76
C TYR A 105 -3.09 1.10 13.70
N VAL A 106 -3.64 1.11 12.49
CA VAL A 106 -5.09 0.97 12.26
C VAL A 106 -5.59 -0.42 12.66
N LEU A 107 -4.82 -1.47 12.36
CA LEU A 107 -5.16 -2.85 12.75
C LEU A 107 -5.04 -3.06 14.27
N SER A 108 -4.08 -2.41 14.92
CA SER A 108 -4.00 -2.40 16.38
C SER A 108 -5.25 -1.77 17.01
N ASP A 109 -5.67 -0.57 16.56
CA ASP A 109 -6.90 0.07 17.01
C ASP A 109 -8.15 -0.79 16.74
N ALA A 110 -8.17 -1.49 15.61
CA ALA A 110 -9.24 -2.43 15.29
C ALA A 110 -9.27 -3.64 16.22
N ALA A 111 -8.12 -4.17 16.62
CA ALA A 111 -8.01 -5.27 17.57
C ALA A 111 -8.52 -4.86 18.96
N GLU A 112 -8.10 -3.70 19.46
CA GLU A 112 -8.57 -3.14 20.74
C GLU A 112 -10.09 -2.94 20.77
N ASN A 113 -10.67 -2.58 19.64
CA ASN A 113 -12.10 -2.36 19.48
C ASN A 113 -12.87 -3.58 18.95
N THR A 114 -12.27 -4.75 18.94
CA THR A 114 -12.87 -6.03 18.51
C THR A 114 -13.51 -5.99 17.11
N ARG A 115 -12.84 -5.33 16.16
CA ARG A 115 -13.34 -5.07 14.78
C ARG A 115 -12.51 -5.72 13.68
N LEU A 116 -11.54 -6.59 14.01
CA LEU A 116 -10.66 -7.22 13.03
C LEU A 116 -11.38 -8.07 11.98
N ASP A 117 -12.60 -8.52 12.25
CA ASP A 117 -13.41 -9.31 11.33
C ASP A 117 -14.11 -8.48 10.22
N SER A 118 -14.08 -7.15 10.32
CA SER A 118 -14.70 -6.30 9.29
C SER A 118 -13.90 -6.32 7.99
N ALA A 119 -14.59 -6.21 6.85
CA ALA A 119 -13.99 -6.24 5.53
C ALA A 119 -12.85 -5.21 5.37
N THR A 120 -13.01 -4.01 5.92
CA THR A 120 -11.99 -2.95 5.92
C THR A 120 -10.65 -3.42 6.48
N TYR A 121 -10.69 -4.01 7.69
CA TYR A 121 -9.47 -4.43 8.38
C TYR A 121 -8.90 -5.73 7.81
N GLN A 122 -9.75 -6.63 7.32
CA GLN A 122 -9.30 -7.85 6.63
C GLN A 122 -8.58 -7.53 5.31
N ARG A 123 -9.03 -6.51 4.57
CA ARG A 123 -8.33 -6.03 3.37
C ARG A 123 -6.96 -5.45 3.69
N LEU A 124 -6.87 -4.61 4.74
CA LEU A 124 -5.58 -4.06 5.19
C LEU A 124 -4.64 -5.15 5.71
N ALA A 125 -5.14 -6.13 6.43
CA ALA A 125 -4.35 -7.27 6.89
C ALA A 125 -3.83 -8.10 5.70
N LEU A 126 -4.68 -8.36 4.69
CA LEU A 126 -4.24 -9.06 3.47
C LEU A 126 -3.18 -8.25 2.71
N ALA A 127 -3.38 -6.95 2.55
CA ALA A 127 -2.41 -6.07 1.92
C ALA A 127 -1.05 -6.12 2.63
N LEU A 128 -1.04 -6.00 3.94
CA LEU A 128 0.18 -6.02 4.75
C LEU A 128 0.87 -7.39 4.72
N ALA A 129 0.10 -8.50 4.72
CA ALA A 129 0.65 -9.85 4.59
C ALA A 129 1.29 -10.08 3.21
N LEU A 130 0.63 -9.63 2.13
CA LEU A 130 1.14 -9.76 0.76
C LEU A 130 2.36 -8.86 0.52
N TYR A 131 2.33 -7.61 0.99
CA TYR A 131 3.45 -6.70 0.87
C TYR A 131 4.66 -7.21 1.65
N GLY A 132 4.48 -7.60 2.92
CA GLY A 132 5.55 -8.20 3.71
C GLY A 132 6.08 -9.49 3.10
N GLY A 133 5.19 -10.38 2.65
CA GLY A 133 5.56 -11.64 1.99
C GLY A 133 6.33 -11.41 0.68
N SER A 134 5.93 -10.46 -0.14
CA SER A 134 6.62 -10.12 -1.39
C SER A 134 8.00 -9.52 -1.13
N THR A 135 8.14 -8.68 -0.10
CA THR A 135 9.43 -8.10 0.30
C THR A 135 10.38 -9.20 0.78
N VAL A 136 9.93 -10.09 1.67
CA VAL A 136 10.73 -11.22 2.16
C VAL A 136 11.14 -12.14 1.02
N ALA A 137 10.21 -12.49 0.14
CA ALA A 137 10.49 -13.35 -1.02
C ALA A 137 11.47 -12.69 -2.01
N GLY A 138 11.32 -11.39 -2.26
CA GLY A 138 12.22 -10.61 -3.13
C GLY A 138 13.64 -10.59 -2.59
N VAL A 139 13.82 -10.36 -1.30
CA VAL A 139 15.14 -10.40 -0.65
C VAL A 139 15.73 -11.82 -0.67
N ALA A 140 14.93 -12.84 -0.36
CA ALA A 140 15.41 -14.22 -0.43
C ALA A 140 15.88 -14.59 -1.84
N LEU A 141 15.16 -14.14 -2.88
CA LEU A 141 15.57 -14.35 -4.27
C LEU A 141 16.86 -13.59 -4.58
N ALA A 142 17.00 -12.34 -4.14
CA ALA A 142 18.20 -11.54 -4.35
C ALA A 142 19.43 -12.18 -3.71
N VAL A 143 19.31 -12.67 -2.48
CA VAL A 143 20.37 -13.40 -1.77
C VAL A 143 20.73 -14.69 -2.50
N ALA A 144 19.74 -15.45 -2.96
CA ALA A 144 19.98 -16.70 -3.69
C ALA A 144 20.70 -16.45 -5.03
N VAL A 145 20.32 -15.42 -5.78
CA VAL A 145 20.98 -15.05 -7.04
C VAL A 145 22.40 -14.58 -6.79
N GLY A 146 22.65 -13.73 -5.78
CA GLY A 146 23.97 -13.25 -5.41
C GLY A 146 24.89 -14.37 -4.90
N ALA A 147 24.34 -15.43 -4.28
CA ALA A 147 25.11 -16.61 -3.87
C ALA A 147 25.58 -17.45 -5.06
N VAL A 148 24.83 -17.44 -6.18
CA VAL A 148 25.17 -18.17 -7.41
C VAL A 148 26.15 -17.36 -8.26
N ASP A 149 25.95 -16.06 -8.36
CA ASP A 149 26.81 -15.14 -9.10
C ASP A 149 27.09 -13.88 -8.27
N PRO A 150 28.28 -13.79 -7.65
CA PRO A 150 28.65 -12.62 -6.84
C PRO A 150 28.66 -11.30 -7.60
N SER A 151 28.81 -11.31 -8.94
CA SER A 151 28.73 -10.08 -9.77
C SER A 151 27.32 -9.52 -9.83
N LEU A 152 26.31 -10.33 -9.52
CA LEU A 152 24.91 -9.97 -9.44
C LEU A 152 24.47 -9.61 -8.02
N THR A 153 25.42 -9.56 -7.06
CA THR A 153 25.14 -9.19 -5.67
C THR A 153 24.61 -7.76 -5.65
N PRO A 154 23.40 -7.55 -5.11
CA PRO A 154 22.86 -6.20 -5.04
C PRO A 154 23.75 -5.32 -4.16
N SER A 155 24.02 -4.12 -4.61
CA SER A 155 24.35 -3.02 -3.71
C SER A 155 23.01 -2.39 -3.28
N PRO A 156 22.53 -2.53 -2.13
CA PRO A 156 23.07 -2.52 -0.78
C PRO A 156 23.54 -3.89 -0.28
N SER A 157 24.30 -3.89 0.82
CA SER A 157 24.84 -5.13 1.38
C SER A 157 23.71 -6.15 1.65
N ILE A 158 24.00 -7.42 1.51
CA ILE A 158 23.06 -8.52 1.86
C ILE A 158 22.49 -8.32 3.27
N GLY A 159 23.30 -7.78 4.21
CA GLY A 159 22.87 -7.48 5.57
C GLY A 159 21.73 -6.47 5.64
N ALA A 160 21.78 -5.37 4.86
CA ALA A 160 20.72 -4.37 4.80
C ALA A 160 19.42 -4.96 4.23
N LEU A 161 19.51 -5.72 3.13
CA LEU A 161 18.37 -6.40 2.54
C LEU A 161 17.71 -7.38 3.51
N VAL A 162 18.52 -8.20 4.19
CA VAL A 162 18.03 -9.17 5.18
C VAL A 162 17.42 -8.44 6.38
N GLY A 163 18.02 -7.34 6.84
CA GLY A 163 17.48 -6.49 7.92
C GLY A 163 16.13 -5.91 7.56
N THR A 164 15.99 -5.36 6.35
CA THR A 164 14.71 -4.85 5.82
C THR A 164 13.66 -5.96 5.75
N ALA A 165 13.99 -7.12 5.18
CA ALA A 165 13.05 -8.24 5.12
C ALA A 165 12.64 -8.73 6.52
N ALA A 166 13.59 -8.81 7.45
CA ALA A 166 13.33 -9.21 8.83
C ALA A 166 12.35 -8.25 9.53
N ALA A 167 12.40 -6.94 9.23
CA ALA A 167 11.47 -5.97 9.78
C ALA A 167 10.02 -6.19 9.31
N PHE A 168 9.79 -6.80 8.15
CA PHE A 168 8.45 -7.11 7.65
C PHE A 168 7.87 -8.41 8.23
N ILE A 169 8.68 -9.32 8.73
CA ILE A 169 8.21 -10.63 9.26
C ILE A 169 7.15 -10.47 10.37
N PRO A 170 7.31 -9.61 11.39
CA PRO A 170 6.29 -9.45 12.42
C PRO A 170 4.95 -8.93 11.87
N ALA A 171 4.98 -7.98 10.94
CA ALA A 171 3.78 -7.43 10.33
C ALA A 171 3.05 -8.48 9.47
N MET A 172 3.79 -9.26 8.69
CA MET A 172 3.26 -10.39 7.92
C MET A 172 2.67 -11.46 8.85
N ALA A 173 3.35 -11.81 9.92
CA ALA A 173 2.89 -12.83 10.87
C ALA A 173 1.61 -12.39 11.60
N ALA A 174 1.55 -11.17 12.14
CA ALA A 174 0.38 -10.62 12.80
C ALA A 174 -0.83 -10.56 11.87
N SER A 175 -0.60 -10.11 10.62
CA SER A 175 -1.66 -10.02 9.61
C SER A 175 -2.18 -11.39 9.20
N THR A 176 -1.29 -12.35 8.99
CA THR A 176 -1.64 -13.75 8.67
C THR A 176 -2.45 -14.38 9.80
N ALA A 177 -2.05 -14.16 11.06
CA ALA A 177 -2.78 -14.63 12.22
C ALA A 177 -4.20 -14.03 12.28
N ALA A 178 -4.34 -12.71 12.05
CA ALA A 178 -5.64 -12.03 12.03
C ALA A 178 -6.54 -12.54 10.88
N ILE A 179 -6.00 -12.77 9.69
CA ILE A 179 -6.74 -13.35 8.55
C ILE A 179 -7.24 -14.75 8.89
N ASN A 180 -6.43 -15.58 9.49
CA ASN A 180 -6.80 -16.94 9.85
C ASN A 180 -7.83 -16.98 10.98
N ALA A 181 -7.67 -16.13 11.99
CA ALA A 181 -8.57 -16.11 13.15
C ALA A 181 -9.93 -15.48 12.84
N TYR A 182 -9.96 -14.39 12.07
CA TYR A 182 -11.16 -13.56 11.93
C TYR A 182 -11.64 -13.42 10.48
N GLY A 183 -10.82 -13.75 9.48
CA GLY A 183 -11.09 -13.56 8.07
C GLY A 183 -11.55 -14.79 7.29
N GLY A 184 -11.70 -15.94 7.94
CA GLY A 184 -11.98 -17.21 7.24
C GLY A 184 -10.78 -17.78 6.51
N GLY A 185 -9.57 -17.44 6.93
CA GLY A 185 -8.32 -17.88 6.34
C GLY A 185 -7.98 -17.17 5.02
N PHE A 186 -6.83 -17.52 4.45
CA PHE A 186 -6.37 -16.96 3.17
C PHE A 186 -7.34 -17.20 2.01
N GLY A 187 -8.00 -18.37 1.95
CA GLY A 187 -9.02 -18.67 0.93
C GLY A 187 -10.15 -17.64 0.95
N GLY A 188 -10.74 -17.40 2.12
CA GLY A 188 -11.79 -16.41 2.28
C GLY A 188 -11.32 -14.96 2.04
N ALA A 189 -10.05 -14.64 2.32
CA ALA A 189 -9.47 -13.34 2.02
C ALA A 189 -9.28 -13.14 0.51
N ILE A 190 -8.81 -14.15 -0.22
CA ILE A 190 -8.64 -14.14 -1.66
C ILE A 190 -9.98 -14.04 -2.39
N ASP A 191 -10.99 -14.78 -1.94
CA ASP A 191 -12.32 -14.74 -2.56
C ASP A 191 -12.94 -13.34 -2.40
N ARG A 192 -12.82 -12.71 -1.22
CA ARG A 192 -13.21 -11.31 -1.04
C ARG A 192 -12.43 -10.37 -1.95
N ALA A 193 -11.12 -10.57 -2.12
CA ALA A 193 -10.31 -9.74 -3.01
C ALA A 193 -10.75 -9.86 -4.48
N LYS A 194 -11.21 -11.05 -4.93
CA LYS A 194 -11.80 -11.23 -6.27
C LYS A 194 -13.11 -10.47 -6.41
N ASP A 195 -14.00 -10.56 -5.41
CA ASP A 195 -15.27 -9.81 -5.40
C ASP A 195 -15.02 -8.30 -5.41
N ASP A 196 -14.06 -7.84 -4.60
CA ASP A 196 -13.63 -6.45 -4.55
C ASP A 196 -13.09 -5.98 -5.90
N PHE A 197 -12.26 -6.80 -6.54
CA PHE A 197 -11.70 -6.49 -7.87
C PHE A 197 -12.81 -6.40 -8.92
N ALA A 198 -13.77 -7.31 -8.90
CA ALA A 198 -14.93 -7.27 -9.78
C ALA A 198 -15.75 -5.98 -9.58
N ALA A 199 -15.90 -5.51 -8.34
CA ALA A 199 -16.63 -4.27 -8.04
C ALA A 199 -15.93 -3.00 -8.59
N VAL A 200 -14.61 -3.03 -8.76
CA VAL A 200 -13.83 -1.87 -9.28
C VAL A 200 -13.79 -1.82 -10.80
N THR A 201 -14.09 -2.94 -11.48
CA THR A 201 -14.05 -2.99 -12.96
C THR A 201 -15.09 -2.08 -13.61
N ASN A 202 -16.20 -1.81 -12.93
CA ASN A 202 -17.23 -0.90 -13.43
C ASN A 202 -16.95 0.56 -13.01
N LEU A 203 -16.13 1.26 -13.80
CA LEU A 203 -15.78 2.67 -13.56
C LEU A 203 -16.97 3.62 -13.67
N GLY A 204 -18.02 3.25 -14.41
CA GLY A 204 -19.20 4.11 -14.65
C GLY A 204 -20.20 4.13 -13.50
N GLU A 205 -20.22 3.10 -12.67
CA GLU A 205 -21.13 3.03 -11.54
C GLU A 205 -20.62 3.89 -10.38
N ARG A 206 -21.50 4.74 -9.87
CA ARG A 206 -21.26 5.58 -8.68
C ARG A 206 -22.41 5.43 -7.74
N SER A 207 -22.11 5.33 -6.45
CA SER A 207 -23.14 5.44 -5.42
C SER A 207 -23.58 6.89 -5.26
N GLU A 208 -24.79 7.11 -4.80
CA GLU A 208 -25.29 8.46 -4.50
C GLU A 208 -24.42 9.14 -3.42
N GLU A 209 -23.95 8.38 -2.44
CA GLU A 209 -23.13 8.86 -1.33
C GLU A 209 -21.68 9.11 -1.71
N GLY A 210 -21.11 8.31 -2.62
CA GLY A 210 -19.68 8.37 -3.01
C GLY A 210 -19.36 9.45 -4.02
N GLY A 211 -20.26 9.72 -4.94
CA GLY A 211 -20.15 10.78 -5.93
C GLY A 211 -18.82 10.79 -6.71
N TYR A 212 -18.20 11.97 -6.82
CA TYR A 212 -16.92 12.14 -7.52
C TYR A 212 -15.73 11.52 -6.78
N LEU A 213 -15.79 11.40 -5.44
CA LEU A 213 -14.72 10.79 -4.66
C LEU A 213 -14.62 9.29 -4.92
N GLU A 214 -15.76 8.60 -5.07
CA GLU A 214 -15.76 7.19 -5.43
C GLU A 214 -15.07 6.97 -6.79
N PHE A 215 -15.43 7.75 -7.79
CA PHE A 215 -14.77 7.69 -9.10
C PHE A 215 -13.27 7.97 -9.01
N TYR A 216 -12.90 8.99 -8.24
CA TYR A 216 -11.50 9.35 -8.02
C TYR A 216 -10.70 8.20 -7.41
N TYR A 217 -11.20 7.55 -6.35
CA TYR A 217 -10.52 6.41 -5.73
C TYR A 217 -10.48 5.19 -6.66
N LYS A 218 -11.51 4.94 -7.48
CA LYS A 218 -11.46 3.91 -8.53
C LYS A 218 -10.34 4.18 -9.53
N LEU A 219 -10.25 5.42 -10.01
CA LEU A 219 -9.20 5.82 -10.96
C LEU A 219 -7.81 5.67 -10.33
N SER A 220 -7.63 6.13 -9.09
CA SER A 220 -6.37 6.02 -8.34
C SER A 220 -5.96 4.56 -8.14
N PHE A 221 -6.90 3.69 -7.78
CA PHE A 221 -6.67 2.25 -7.66
C PHE A 221 -6.15 1.65 -8.97
N TRP A 222 -6.83 1.91 -10.10
CA TRP A 222 -6.41 1.39 -11.39
C TRP A 222 -5.08 1.97 -11.85
N ALA A 223 -4.83 3.25 -11.63
CA ALA A 223 -3.53 3.85 -11.91
C ALA A 223 -2.42 3.13 -11.12
N SER A 224 -2.63 2.87 -9.83
CA SER A 224 -1.69 2.13 -9.00
C SER A 224 -1.49 0.69 -9.46
N MET A 225 -2.55 -0.01 -9.85
CA MET A 225 -2.45 -1.38 -10.38
C MET A 225 -1.68 -1.45 -11.70
N ILE A 226 -1.94 -0.51 -12.63
CA ILE A 226 -1.28 -0.47 -13.94
C ILE A 226 0.20 -0.08 -13.78
N VAL A 227 0.46 1.03 -13.08
CA VAL A 227 1.82 1.52 -12.86
C VAL A 227 2.62 0.53 -12.04
N GLY A 228 2.07 0.07 -10.92
CA GLY A 228 2.73 -0.91 -10.06
C GLY A 228 2.99 -2.23 -10.77
N GLY A 229 2.02 -2.72 -11.55
CA GLY A 229 2.18 -3.91 -12.39
C GLY A 229 3.27 -3.75 -13.44
N ALA A 230 3.34 -2.59 -14.09
CA ALA A 230 4.41 -2.28 -15.05
C ALA A 230 5.79 -2.32 -14.38
N PHE A 231 5.94 -1.68 -13.21
CA PHE A 231 7.21 -1.72 -12.46
C PHE A 231 7.56 -3.12 -11.93
N ALA A 232 6.57 -3.90 -11.48
CA ALA A 232 6.80 -5.22 -10.92
C ALA A 232 7.20 -6.27 -11.96
N PHE A 233 6.62 -6.20 -13.16
CA PHE A 233 6.70 -7.28 -14.15
C PHE A 233 7.39 -6.91 -15.46
N SER A 234 7.57 -5.61 -15.76
CA SER A 234 8.33 -5.20 -16.92
C SER A 234 9.83 -5.44 -16.74
N PRO A 235 10.53 -5.94 -17.76
CA PRO A 235 11.99 -6.00 -17.74
C PRO A 235 12.63 -4.60 -17.84
N LEU A 236 11.88 -3.60 -18.32
CA LEU A 236 12.32 -2.21 -18.45
C LEU A 236 11.44 -1.32 -17.57
N SER A 237 12.05 -0.35 -16.88
CA SER A 237 11.25 0.63 -16.15
C SER A 237 10.45 1.50 -17.11
N PRO A 238 9.14 1.63 -16.93
CA PRO A 238 8.33 2.53 -17.75
C PRO A 238 8.67 4.01 -17.55
N LEU A 239 9.42 4.34 -16.50
CA LEU A 239 9.86 5.71 -16.16
C LEU A 239 11.40 5.79 -16.04
N ALA A 240 12.12 4.89 -16.74
CA ALA A 240 13.57 4.86 -16.66
C ALA A 240 14.19 6.14 -17.21
N ILE A 241 15.01 6.77 -16.38
CA ILE A 241 15.94 7.80 -16.81
C ILE A 241 17.15 7.16 -17.50
N VAL A 242 17.34 5.85 -17.30
CA VAL A 242 18.49 5.07 -17.79
C VAL A 242 18.04 3.77 -18.42
N ASN A 243 18.57 3.43 -19.57
CA ASN A 243 18.28 2.17 -20.26
C ASN A 243 19.10 0.98 -19.74
N GLU A 244 20.12 1.23 -18.92
CA GLU A 244 20.99 0.19 -18.37
C GLU A 244 20.64 -0.07 -16.89
N TYR A 245 20.02 -1.21 -16.65
CA TYR A 245 19.71 -1.67 -15.30
C TYR A 245 20.72 -2.69 -14.83
N THR A 246 21.31 -2.42 -13.68
CA THR A 246 21.98 -3.46 -12.91
C THR A 246 20.94 -4.43 -12.33
N PRO A 247 21.28 -5.70 -12.11
CA PRO A 247 20.36 -6.65 -11.47
C PRO A 247 19.80 -6.15 -10.12
N SER A 248 20.57 -5.40 -9.35
CA SER A 248 20.15 -4.76 -8.11
C SER A 248 19.06 -3.71 -8.33
N SER A 249 19.23 -2.84 -9.32
CA SER A 249 18.22 -1.84 -9.68
C SER A 249 16.91 -2.47 -10.11
N GLN A 250 16.96 -3.60 -10.82
CA GLN A 250 15.77 -4.34 -11.22
C GLN A 250 15.01 -4.93 -10.02
N ILE A 251 15.72 -5.47 -9.03
CA ILE A 251 15.10 -6.03 -7.82
C ILE A 251 14.34 -4.93 -7.05
N ILE A 252 14.98 -3.78 -6.86
CA ILE A 252 14.39 -2.65 -6.14
C ILE A 252 13.22 -2.05 -6.93
N GLN A 253 13.35 -1.92 -8.26
CA GLN A 253 12.24 -1.51 -9.10
C GLN A 253 11.01 -2.44 -8.94
N ARG A 254 11.25 -3.75 -8.92
CA ARG A 254 10.17 -4.73 -8.69
C ARG A 254 9.58 -4.59 -7.30
N ALA A 255 10.41 -4.32 -6.28
CA ALA A 255 9.93 -4.05 -4.92
C ALA A 255 9.04 -2.81 -4.87
N PHE A 256 9.40 -1.72 -5.58
CA PHE A 256 8.56 -0.54 -5.74
C PHE A 256 7.21 -0.89 -6.40
N GLY A 257 7.23 -1.64 -7.51
CA GLY A 257 6.02 -2.11 -8.18
C GLY A 257 5.14 -2.96 -7.27
N LEU A 258 5.73 -3.90 -6.54
CA LEU A 258 5.00 -4.76 -5.60
C LEU A 258 4.42 -3.97 -4.42
N GLY A 259 5.13 -2.96 -3.91
CA GLY A 259 4.62 -2.03 -2.89
C GLY A 259 3.40 -1.25 -3.39
N THR A 260 3.44 -0.80 -4.64
CA THR A 260 2.30 -0.14 -5.29
C THR A 260 1.10 -1.06 -5.42
N VAL A 261 1.29 -2.31 -5.88
CA VAL A 261 0.22 -3.29 -6.09
C VAL A 261 -0.33 -3.84 -4.78
N PHE A 262 0.53 -4.19 -3.82
CA PHE A 262 0.12 -4.91 -2.61
C PHE A 262 -0.13 -4.02 -1.40
N MET A 263 0.35 -2.77 -1.40
CA MET A 263 0.09 -1.87 -0.27
C MET A 263 -0.74 -0.65 -0.67
N LEU A 264 -0.31 0.10 -1.70
CA LEU A 264 -1.00 1.32 -2.09
C LEU A 264 -2.39 1.04 -2.68
N ALA A 265 -2.49 0.17 -3.68
CA ALA A 265 -3.78 -0.11 -4.33
C ALA A 265 -4.84 -0.68 -3.37
N PRO A 266 -4.56 -1.67 -2.49
CA PRO A 266 -5.53 -2.11 -1.49
C PRO A 266 -5.91 -1.03 -0.49
N ALA A 267 -5.00 -0.15 -0.08
CA ALA A 267 -5.31 0.99 0.78
C ALA A 267 -6.28 1.96 0.08
N GLN A 268 -6.08 2.22 -1.20
CA GLN A 268 -7.00 3.02 -2.03
C GLN A 268 -8.36 2.34 -2.17
N PHE A 269 -8.39 1.01 -2.30
CA PHE A 269 -9.65 0.27 -2.34
C PHE A 269 -10.43 0.37 -1.02
N VAL A 270 -9.76 0.33 0.11
CA VAL A 270 -10.40 0.57 1.43
C VAL A 270 -11.03 1.96 1.49
N LEU A 271 -10.37 2.97 0.94
CA LEU A 271 -10.90 4.33 0.86
C LEU A 271 -12.06 4.45 -0.13
N LEU A 272 -12.00 3.72 -1.24
CA LEU A 272 -13.10 3.60 -2.20
C LEU A 272 -14.36 3.03 -1.53
N ASP A 273 -14.24 1.91 -0.81
CA ASP A 273 -15.36 1.31 -0.07
C ASP A 273 -15.91 2.28 1.01
N ALA A 274 -15.04 3.06 1.64
CA ALA A 274 -15.45 4.09 2.59
C ALA A 274 -16.17 5.27 1.90
N ALA A 275 -15.71 5.69 0.73
CA ALA A 275 -16.32 6.75 -0.06
C ALA A 275 -17.72 6.34 -0.52
N SER A 276 -17.88 5.15 -1.09
CA SER A 276 -19.17 4.63 -1.57
C SER A 276 -20.24 4.52 -0.47
N ARG A 277 -19.82 4.54 0.80
CA ARG A 277 -20.71 4.46 1.99
C ARG A 277 -20.73 5.74 2.81
N GLY A 278 -20.20 6.85 2.31
CA GLY A 278 -20.15 8.13 3.02
C GLY A 278 -19.36 8.12 4.32
N ARG A 279 -18.35 7.22 4.50
CA ARG A 279 -17.65 7.01 5.78
C ARG A 279 -16.22 7.57 5.85
N LEU A 280 -15.79 8.35 4.85
CA LEU A 280 -14.42 8.90 4.79
C LEU A 280 -14.03 9.75 6.01
N GLY A 281 -14.99 10.35 6.70
CA GLY A 281 -14.74 11.13 7.92
C GLY A 281 -14.34 10.31 9.16
N GLY A 282 -14.36 8.97 9.09
CA GLY A 282 -13.92 8.12 10.18
C GLY A 282 -12.40 8.19 10.41
N GLY A 283 -11.96 8.08 11.67
CA GLY A 283 -10.56 8.22 12.06
C GLY A 283 -9.61 7.28 11.30
N THR A 284 -10.00 6.03 11.06
CA THR A 284 -9.27 5.05 10.26
C THR A 284 -8.99 5.56 8.85
N PHE A 285 -10.02 6.07 8.16
CA PHE A 285 -9.91 6.52 6.78
C PHE A 285 -9.14 7.82 6.65
N LYS A 286 -9.24 8.73 7.63
CA LYS A 286 -8.42 9.94 7.70
C LYS A 286 -6.93 9.60 7.82
N LYS A 287 -6.57 8.70 8.74
CA LYS A 287 -5.19 8.25 8.92
C LYS A 287 -4.65 7.60 7.65
N LEU A 288 -5.44 6.76 6.99
CA LEU A 288 -5.05 6.11 5.75
C LEU A 288 -4.87 7.11 4.60
N ASN A 289 -5.77 8.10 4.46
CA ASN A 289 -5.58 9.17 3.49
C ASN A 289 -4.29 9.96 3.74
N LEU A 290 -3.99 10.31 5.01
CA LEU A 290 -2.76 11.03 5.35
C LEU A 290 -1.50 10.20 5.09
N SER A 291 -1.51 8.89 5.35
CA SER A 291 -0.35 8.04 5.07
C SER A 291 -0.09 7.89 3.58
N ILE A 292 -1.15 7.79 2.76
CA ILE A 292 -1.03 7.79 1.30
C ILE A 292 -0.52 9.15 0.80
N ALA A 293 -1.05 10.26 1.33
CA ALA A 293 -0.55 11.58 0.99
C ALA A 293 0.94 11.72 1.32
N ALA A 294 1.38 11.27 2.50
CA ALA A 294 2.78 11.30 2.88
C ALA A 294 3.66 10.45 1.95
N ALA A 295 3.21 9.26 1.59
CA ALA A 295 3.92 8.40 0.65
C ALA A 295 4.05 9.04 -0.74
N ILE A 296 2.96 9.61 -1.27
CA ILE A 296 2.98 10.30 -2.57
C ILE A 296 3.90 11.53 -2.51
N ALA A 297 3.83 12.33 -1.44
CA ALA A 297 4.72 13.48 -1.27
C ALA A 297 6.20 13.08 -1.25
N GLY A 298 6.53 11.96 -0.59
CA GLY A 298 7.88 11.41 -0.59
C GLY A 298 8.33 10.97 -1.99
N ILE A 299 7.47 10.27 -2.72
CA ILE A 299 7.72 9.84 -4.10
C ILE A 299 7.89 11.06 -5.02
N ASP A 300 7.04 12.08 -4.89
CA ASP A 300 7.13 13.31 -5.69
C ASP A 300 8.43 14.09 -5.40
N ALA A 301 8.77 14.20 -4.11
CA ALA A 301 10.03 14.85 -3.70
C ALA A 301 11.24 14.10 -4.28
N MET A 302 11.23 12.77 -4.21
CA MET A 302 12.27 11.94 -4.83
C MET A 302 12.32 12.10 -6.34
N THR A 303 11.17 12.15 -6.97
CA THR A 303 11.07 12.32 -8.41
C THR A 303 11.70 13.64 -8.84
N ILE A 304 11.39 14.74 -8.13
CA ILE A 304 11.98 16.07 -8.38
C ILE A 304 13.49 16.06 -8.13
N TYR A 305 13.92 15.45 -7.03
CA TYR A 305 15.33 15.33 -6.68
C TYR A 305 16.11 14.54 -7.74
N THR A 306 15.61 13.38 -8.14
CA THR A 306 16.23 12.54 -9.17
C THR A 306 16.40 13.27 -10.49
N PHE A 307 15.38 14.05 -10.90
CA PHE A 307 15.45 14.86 -12.10
C PHE A 307 16.51 15.95 -11.99
N GLY A 308 16.55 16.67 -10.85
CA GLY A 308 17.56 17.72 -10.60
C GLY A 308 18.99 17.16 -10.59
N ALA A 309 19.21 16.04 -9.89
CA ALA A 309 20.52 15.39 -9.83
C ALA A 309 20.96 14.85 -11.21
N ALA A 310 20.05 14.24 -11.95
CA ALA A 310 20.33 13.77 -13.31
C ALA A 310 20.70 14.92 -14.27
N GLN A 311 20.05 16.09 -14.15
CA GLN A 311 20.45 17.28 -14.92
C GLN A 311 21.84 17.81 -14.54
N MET A 312 22.22 17.74 -13.25
CA MET A 312 23.56 18.14 -12.83
C MET A 312 24.65 17.23 -13.40
N LEU A 313 24.37 15.93 -13.48
CA LEU A 313 25.31 14.94 -14.01
C LEU A 313 25.41 14.98 -15.54
N ASN A 314 24.34 15.33 -16.21
CA ASN A 314 24.29 15.43 -17.66
C ASN A 314 23.59 16.74 -18.06
N PRO A 315 24.36 17.84 -18.21
CA PRO A 315 23.82 19.15 -18.54
C PRO A 315 23.24 19.24 -19.97
N ASP A 316 23.53 18.27 -20.85
CA ASP A 316 22.90 18.18 -22.16
C ASP A 316 21.43 17.75 -22.00
N ALA A 317 20.57 18.75 -21.92
CA ALA A 317 19.12 18.58 -21.69
C ALA A 317 18.43 17.65 -22.69
N ASP A 318 18.97 17.52 -23.89
CA ASP A 318 18.43 16.64 -24.94
C ASP A 318 18.57 15.17 -24.59
N ALA A 319 19.67 14.74 -23.99
CA ALA A 319 19.88 13.36 -23.57
C ALA A 319 18.91 12.95 -22.41
N LEU A 320 18.64 13.85 -21.50
CA LEU A 320 17.67 13.63 -20.42
C LEU A 320 16.22 13.58 -20.94
N ALA A 321 15.91 14.46 -21.91
CA ALA A 321 14.61 14.49 -22.56
C ALA A 321 14.36 13.21 -23.36
N GLU A 322 15.39 12.67 -23.99
CA GLU A 322 15.33 11.44 -24.78
C GLU A 322 15.18 10.19 -23.88
N ALA A 323 15.91 10.16 -22.75
CA ALA A 323 15.85 9.06 -21.78
C ALA A 323 14.52 9.00 -21.01
N SER A 324 13.90 10.16 -20.69
CA SER A 324 12.65 10.24 -19.90
C SER A 324 11.36 10.31 -20.74
N GLY A 325 11.45 10.15 -22.05
CA GLY A 325 10.30 10.36 -22.94
C GLY A 325 9.86 11.83 -23.05
N GLY A 326 10.75 12.74 -22.62
CA GLY A 326 10.60 14.18 -22.68
C GLY A 326 10.20 14.85 -21.35
N VAL A 327 10.73 16.03 -21.11
CA VAL A 327 10.44 16.88 -19.92
C VAL A 327 8.94 17.08 -19.73
N TYR A 328 8.15 17.13 -20.80
CA TYR A 328 6.70 17.30 -20.74
C TYR A 328 5.98 16.13 -20.09
N ASN A 329 6.43 14.89 -20.34
CA ASN A 329 5.85 13.71 -19.70
C ASN A 329 6.13 13.70 -18.21
N TYR A 330 7.30 14.15 -17.80
CA TYR A 330 7.71 14.25 -16.41
C TYR A 330 6.92 15.31 -15.64
N VAL A 331 6.82 16.52 -16.20
CA VAL A 331 6.01 17.60 -15.62
C VAL A 331 4.54 17.22 -15.57
N GLY A 332 4.04 16.55 -16.61
CA GLY A 332 2.67 16.04 -16.65
C GLY A 332 2.41 14.98 -15.56
N ALA A 333 3.33 14.04 -15.38
CA ALA A 333 3.24 13.01 -14.34
C ALA A 333 3.25 13.64 -12.93
N LEU A 334 4.16 14.59 -12.68
CA LEU A 334 4.20 15.34 -11.40
C LEU A 334 2.91 16.13 -11.16
N ALA A 335 2.38 16.82 -12.16
CA ALA A 335 1.14 17.60 -12.01
C ALA A 335 -0.06 16.69 -11.65
N VAL A 336 -0.15 15.50 -12.25
CA VAL A 336 -1.14 14.48 -11.90
C VAL A 336 -0.90 14.00 -10.47
N SER A 337 0.33 13.66 -10.10
CA SER A 337 0.69 13.17 -8.77
C SER A 337 0.40 14.20 -7.68
N PHE A 338 0.75 15.48 -7.87
CA PHE A 338 0.39 16.56 -6.95
C PHE A 338 -1.13 16.74 -6.80
N SER A 339 -1.88 16.57 -7.88
CA SER A 339 -3.35 16.60 -7.81
C SER A 339 -3.88 15.44 -6.96
N ILE A 340 -3.29 14.26 -7.11
CA ILE A 340 -3.59 13.07 -6.32
C ILE A 340 -3.24 13.31 -4.85
N PHE A 341 -2.05 13.80 -4.56
CA PHE A 341 -1.62 14.21 -3.22
C PHE A 341 -2.61 15.17 -2.55
N GLY A 342 -3.02 16.23 -3.27
CA GLY A 342 -3.94 17.24 -2.76
C GLY A 342 -5.28 16.65 -2.30
N VAL A 343 -5.84 15.70 -3.05
CA VAL A 343 -7.11 15.05 -2.68
C VAL A 343 -6.94 14.19 -1.42
N TYR A 344 -5.89 13.37 -1.33
CA TYR A 344 -5.64 12.55 -0.14
C TYR A 344 -5.38 13.40 1.10
N LEU A 345 -4.59 14.48 0.96
CA LEU A 345 -4.33 15.41 2.05
C LEU A 345 -5.62 16.10 2.52
N TYR A 346 -6.43 16.61 1.58
CA TYR A 346 -7.70 17.24 1.90
C TYR A 346 -8.65 16.29 2.63
N GLN A 347 -8.81 15.06 2.13
CA GLN A 347 -9.67 14.06 2.76
C GLN A 347 -9.14 13.62 4.14
N GLY A 348 -7.83 13.52 4.29
CA GLY A 348 -7.19 13.19 5.56
C GLY A 348 -7.46 14.23 6.66
N ILE A 349 -7.52 15.50 6.29
CA ILE A 349 -7.69 16.62 7.24
C ILE A 349 -9.18 16.96 7.40
N PHE A 350 -9.88 17.22 6.30
CA PHE A 350 -11.17 17.92 6.30
C PHE A 350 -12.39 17.03 6.08
N ALA A 351 -12.24 15.72 5.77
CA ALA A 351 -13.42 14.85 5.62
C ALA A 351 -14.30 14.92 6.88
N LYS A 352 -15.58 15.21 6.68
CA LYS A 352 -16.56 15.28 7.77
C LYS A 352 -17.10 13.88 8.08
N LYS A 353 -17.46 13.67 9.34
CA LYS A 353 -18.18 12.45 9.77
C LYS A 353 -19.59 12.47 9.24
#